data_1f32e661c673473a25126bf73764e9dd
#
_entry.id   1f32e661c673473a25126bf73764e9dd
#
_cell.length_a   1.000
_cell.length_b   1.000
_cell.length_c   1.000
_cell.angle_alpha   90.00
_cell.angle_beta   90.00
_cell.angle_gamma   90.00
#
_symmetry.space_group_name_H-M   'P 1'
#
loop_
_entity.id
_entity.type
_entity.pdbx_description
1 polymer ?
#
loop_
_entity_poly.entity_id
_entity_poly.type
_entity_poly.pdbx_seq_one_letter_code
_entity_poly.pdbx_strand_id
1 'polypeptide(L)' 'MKVATDKSARLSERILECFDDLTKSERLLADHFLENPDSLVLNTAAEISAQAQVSKATTARFFKRLGFPSFKTAQ' A
#
# COMPACT_ATOMS: atom_id res chain seq x y z
N MET A 1 20.88 -5.90 -5.56
CA MET A 1 20.02 -6.55 -6.25
C MET A 1 18.63 -6.58 -5.75
N LYS A 2 18.42 -6.45 -4.54
CA LYS A 2 17.11 -6.53 -4.04
C LYS A 2 16.52 -5.25 -3.62
N VAL A 3 17.06 -4.12 -4.06
CA VAL A 3 16.64 -2.83 -3.55
C VAL A 3 15.17 -2.56 -3.76
N ALA A 4 14.70 -2.70 -4.99
CA ALA A 4 13.29 -2.47 -5.28
C ALA A 4 12.43 -3.55 -4.62
N THR A 5 12.94 -4.77 -4.59
CA THR A 5 12.25 -5.88 -3.98
C THR A 5 12.09 -5.68 -2.49
N ASP A 6 13.10 -5.06 -1.84
CA ASP A 6 13.04 -4.82 -0.40
C ASP A 6 11.86 -3.93 -0.01
N LYS A 7 11.58 -2.89 -0.79
CA LYS A 7 10.46 -2.01 -0.48
C LYS A 7 9.13 -2.73 -0.64
N SER A 8 8.99 -3.49 -1.70
CA SER A 8 7.77 -4.25 -1.92
C SER A 8 7.58 -5.32 -0.86
N ALA A 9 8.65 -6.00 -0.48
CA ALA A 9 8.58 -7.03 0.54
C ALA A 9 8.20 -6.44 1.88
N ARG A 10 8.75 -5.27 2.22
CA ARG A 10 8.43 -4.62 3.48
C ARG A 10 6.97 -4.22 3.54
N LEU A 11 6.45 -3.68 2.44
CA LEU A 11 5.05 -3.31 2.38
C LEU A 11 4.17 -4.55 2.53
N SER A 12 4.49 -5.63 1.82
CA SER A 12 3.71 -6.86 1.89
C SER A 12 3.69 -7.43 3.30
N GLU A 13 4.83 -7.42 3.98
CA GLU A 13 4.90 -7.90 5.35
C GLU A 13 3.99 -7.10 6.26
N ARG A 14 4.02 -5.77 6.14
CA ARG A 14 3.17 -4.91 6.94
C ARG A 14 1.70 -5.14 6.66
N ILE A 15 1.36 -5.32 5.39
CA ILE A 15 -0.02 -5.61 5.01
C ILE A 15 -0.50 -6.88 5.68
N LEU A 16 0.31 -7.93 5.63
CA LEU A 16 -0.09 -9.21 6.22
C LEU A 16 -0.21 -9.12 7.73
N GLU A 17 0.67 -8.36 8.38
CA GLU A 17 0.62 -8.17 9.83
C GLU A 17 -0.64 -7.46 10.27
N CYS A 18 -1.13 -6.54 9.47
CA CYS A 18 -2.28 -5.71 9.82
C CYS A 18 -3.56 -6.10 9.11
N PHE A 19 -3.52 -7.17 8.33
CA PHE A 19 -4.63 -7.49 7.42
C PHE A 19 -5.98 -7.56 8.13
N ASP A 20 -6.02 -8.18 9.29
CA ASP A 20 -7.28 -8.32 10.02
C ASP A 20 -7.81 -7.01 10.57
N ASP A 21 -6.94 -6.01 10.70
CA ASP A 21 -7.33 -4.69 11.22
C ASP A 21 -7.76 -3.74 10.12
N LEU A 22 -7.62 -4.13 8.85
CA LEU A 22 -7.93 -3.25 7.74
C LEU A 22 -9.43 -3.15 7.53
N THR A 23 -9.88 -1.93 7.18
CA THR A 23 -11.28 -1.73 6.77
C THR A 23 -11.48 -2.37 5.40
N LYS A 24 -12.75 -2.46 4.99
CA LYS A 24 -13.07 -3.02 3.69
C LYS A 24 -12.37 -2.29 2.56
N SER A 25 -12.38 -0.96 2.59
CA SER A 25 -11.69 -0.17 1.56
C SER A 25 -10.20 -0.35 1.61
N GLU A 26 -9.64 -0.45 2.82
CA GLU A 26 -8.21 -0.67 2.97
C GLU A 26 -7.79 -2.03 2.44
N ARG A 27 -8.66 -3.03 2.54
CA ARG A 27 -8.37 -4.35 1.99
C ARG A 27 -8.29 -4.33 0.47
N LEU A 28 -9.04 -3.45 -0.18
CA LEU A 28 -8.92 -3.29 -1.62
C LEU A 28 -7.52 -2.83 -1.99
N LEU A 29 -6.97 -1.91 -1.20
CA LEU A 29 -5.58 -1.48 -1.40
C LEU A 29 -4.61 -2.60 -1.11
N ALA A 30 -4.84 -3.36 -0.04
CA ALA A 30 -3.98 -4.47 0.31
C ALA A 30 -3.94 -5.48 -0.82
N ASP A 31 -5.10 -5.85 -1.35
CA ASP A 31 -5.17 -6.80 -2.46
C ASP A 31 -4.43 -6.27 -3.68
N HIS A 32 -4.59 -4.98 -3.97
CA HIS A 32 -3.92 -4.36 -5.10
C HIS A 32 -2.40 -4.50 -4.99
N PHE A 33 -1.86 -4.20 -3.82
CA PHE A 33 -0.42 -4.25 -3.63
C PHE A 33 0.11 -5.68 -3.57
N LEU A 34 -0.67 -6.61 -3.03
CA LEU A 34 -0.24 -8.01 -2.99
C LEU A 34 -0.21 -8.61 -4.38
N GLU A 35 -1.13 -8.19 -5.26
CA GLU A 35 -1.15 -8.68 -6.64
C GLU A 35 -0.20 -7.91 -7.54
N ASN A 36 0.13 -6.67 -7.19
CA ASN A 36 0.99 -5.82 -7.99
C ASN A 36 2.08 -5.21 -7.12
N PRO A 37 3.08 -6.01 -6.73
CA PRO A 37 4.09 -5.54 -5.78
C PRO A 37 4.86 -4.31 -6.23
N ASP A 38 5.03 -4.12 -7.54
CA ASP A 38 5.80 -3.00 -8.05
C ASP A 38 5.00 -1.70 -8.09
N SER A 39 3.70 -1.77 -7.85
CA SER A 39 2.82 -0.62 -7.94
C SER A 39 3.26 0.53 -7.01
N LEU A 40 3.83 0.18 -5.87
CA LEU A 40 4.28 1.18 -4.90
C LEU A 40 5.29 2.17 -5.50
N VAL A 41 6.21 1.66 -6.30
CA VAL A 41 7.26 2.50 -6.88
C VAL A 41 6.93 3.00 -8.27
N LEU A 42 5.99 2.34 -8.96
CA LEU A 42 5.67 2.71 -10.34
C LEU A 42 4.53 3.71 -10.45
N ASN A 43 3.72 3.85 -9.43
CA ASN A 43 2.52 4.68 -9.49
C ASN A 43 2.50 5.74 -8.40
N THR A 44 1.75 6.81 -8.65
CA THR A 44 1.50 7.82 -7.62
C THR A 44 0.37 7.37 -6.72
N ALA A 45 0.22 8.06 -5.58
CA ALA A 45 -0.88 7.76 -4.67
C ALA A 45 -2.24 7.94 -5.36
N ALA A 46 -2.35 8.95 -6.23
CA ALA A 46 -3.59 9.18 -6.95
C ALA A 46 -3.90 8.02 -7.90
N GLU A 47 -2.88 7.53 -8.59
CA GLU A 47 -3.06 6.40 -9.51
C GLU A 47 -3.45 5.14 -8.76
N ILE A 48 -2.81 4.89 -7.63
CA ILE A 48 -3.11 3.73 -6.81
C ILE A 48 -4.53 3.80 -6.28
N SER A 49 -4.94 4.97 -5.80
CA SER A 49 -6.32 5.17 -5.32
C SER A 49 -7.34 4.86 -6.42
N ALA A 50 -7.07 5.35 -7.62
CA ALA A 50 -7.97 5.10 -8.75
C ALA A 50 -8.00 3.62 -9.11
N GLN A 51 -6.86 2.96 -9.13
CA GLN A 51 -6.78 1.54 -9.48
C GLN A 51 -7.51 0.67 -8.46
N ALA A 52 -7.39 1.00 -7.19
CA ALA A 52 -8.05 0.26 -6.12
C ALA A 52 -9.48 0.72 -5.90
N GLN A 53 -9.91 1.79 -6.57
CA GLN A 53 -11.26 2.35 -6.46
C GLN A 53 -11.58 2.83 -5.05
N VAL A 54 -10.63 3.53 -4.44
CA VAL A 54 -10.79 4.11 -3.12
C VAL A 54 -10.42 5.59 -3.17
N SER A 55 -10.79 6.34 -2.12
CA SER A 55 -10.43 7.75 -2.05
C SER A 55 -8.98 7.93 -1.68
N LYS A 56 -8.44 9.12 -1.96
CA LYS A 56 -7.08 9.44 -1.55
C LYS A 56 -6.95 9.44 -0.03
N ALA A 57 -8.00 9.84 0.67
CA ALA A 57 -7.99 9.82 2.12
C ALA A 57 -7.85 8.40 2.65
N THR A 58 -8.53 7.45 2.01
CA THR A 58 -8.42 6.05 2.39
C THR A 58 -6.99 5.55 2.18
N THR A 59 -6.39 5.91 1.06
CA THR A 59 -5.01 5.53 0.77
C THR A 59 -4.06 6.08 1.82
N ALA A 60 -4.24 7.34 2.21
CA ALA A 60 -3.40 7.96 3.23
C ALA A 60 -3.54 7.23 4.57
N ARG A 61 -4.77 6.93 4.97
CA ARG A 61 -5.00 6.22 6.23
C ARG A 61 -4.42 4.82 6.20
N PHE A 62 -4.49 4.17 5.03
CA PHE A 62 -3.93 2.83 4.86
C PHE A 62 -2.44 2.83 5.18
N PHE A 63 -1.69 3.76 4.60
CA PHE A 63 -0.25 3.80 4.86
C PHE A 63 0.08 4.15 6.30
N LYS A 64 -0.69 5.04 6.91
CA LYS A 64 -0.47 5.35 8.32
C LYS A 64 -0.74 4.15 9.21
N ARG A 65 -1.77 3.38 8.89
CA ARG A 65 -2.08 2.17 9.66
C ARG A 65 -0.95 1.16 9.56
N LEU A 66 -0.27 1.11 8.42
CA LEU A 66 0.85 0.19 8.24
C LEU A 66 2.15 0.69 8.89
N GLY A 67 2.13 1.91 9.43
CA GLY A 67 3.29 2.46 10.09
C GLY A 67 4.12 3.40 9.25
N PHE A 68 3.63 3.78 8.08
CA PHE A 68 4.31 4.74 7.22
C PHE A 68 3.68 6.11 7.37
N PRO A 69 4.46 7.16 7.69
CA PRO A 69 3.89 8.50 7.87
C PRO A 69 3.19 9.02 6.62
N SER A 70 3.65 8.62 5.44
CA SER A 70 3.05 9.06 4.20
C SER A 70 3.36 8.05 3.10
N PHE A 71 2.69 8.22 1.97
CA PHE A 71 2.96 7.39 0.80
C PHE A 71 4.41 7.52 0.35
N LYS A 72 4.93 8.75 0.37
CA LYS A 72 6.31 8.98 -0.02
C LYS A 72 7.29 8.22 0.85
N THR A 73 7.01 8.16 2.14
CA THR A 73 7.89 7.44 3.05
C THR A 73 7.91 5.95 2.73
N ALA A 74 6.76 5.41 2.32
CA ALA A 74 6.67 4.00 1.96
C ALA A 74 7.43 3.69 0.68
N GLN A 75 7.49 4.66 -0.23
CA GLN A 75 8.27 4.48 -1.44
C GLN A 75 9.75 4.44 -1.12
#